data_b3be9774b5fbe883e7fecd3db89533b2
#
_entry.id   b3be9774b5fbe883e7fecd3db89533b2
#
_cell.length_a   1.000
_cell.length_b   1.000
_cell.length_c   1.000
_cell.angle_alpha   90.00
_cell.angle_beta   90.00
_cell.angle_gamma   90.00
#
_symmetry.space_group_name_H-M   'P 1'
#
loop_
_entity.id
_entity.type
_entity.pdbx_description
1 polymer ?
#
loop_
_entity_poly.entity_id
_entity_poly.type
_entity_poly.pdbx_seq_one_letter_code
_entity_poly.pdbx_strand_id
1 'polypeptide(L)'
;MRCTIFYSAAFIASLTSAAPTGRRQSSLSQDGNYFPLANGFPKPNRDGEITIQDGAHGTLPNGPPPPALSAEGTTNLKLIALNELFEVAFFTELIYNITNKVSGYDLGMGHDYMLDSLNAIVNQEELHVLNANGALEHFNQETIQPCKYNCKLSSLDFSQLVTDTLIVPVEDFQSAIALAATFTDVVLGTLQDVNQIFAKNQDDGLVRAVTSVVGNEAEQEGFFRLMQKKRPSSQPFLTTATRDFAFTAIQDFIVPDSCPNIATIPLKRFKPLAVETKTIPAKNQNIKFSFAMKDAGMYDTNDMRLTYLNGQNQPIVEKFENVKMEGEKVFFEALFPYDDFLMNGLTIAAVTMGGDEFDDADKMAEAAVFGPGLIEVD
;
A
#
# COMPACT_ATOMS: atom_id res chain seq x y z
N MET A 1 23.56 50.42 1.85
CA MET A 1 22.23 49.88 1.58
C MET A 1 21.59 49.50 2.90
N ARG A 2 20.56 50.24 3.36
CA ARG A 2 19.84 49.96 4.60
C ARG A 2 18.64 49.08 4.23
N CYS A 3 18.57 47.87 4.77
CA CYS A 3 17.46 46.97 4.63
C CYS A 3 16.39 47.34 5.68
N THR A 4 15.25 47.81 5.26
CA THR A 4 14.13 48.18 6.13
C THR A 4 13.25 46.95 6.27
N ILE A 5 13.16 46.37 7.48
CA ILE A 5 12.30 45.24 7.81
C ILE A 5 10.91 45.79 8.09
N PHE A 6 9.93 45.42 7.27
CA PHE A 6 8.53 45.68 7.54
C PHE A 6 7.98 44.60 8.48
N TYR A 7 7.56 44.97 9.66
CA TYR A 7 6.75 44.11 10.53
C TYR A 7 5.31 44.14 10.03
N SER A 8 4.85 43.02 9.46
CA SER A 8 3.44 42.81 9.20
C SER A 8 2.80 42.19 10.44
N ALA A 9 1.85 42.91 11.03
CA ALA A 9 1.03 42.41 12.11
C ALA A 9 0.15 41.24 11.59
N ALA A 10 0.37 40.03 12.10
CA ALA A 10 -0.49 38.91 11.84
C ALA A 10 -1.81 39.08 12.58
N PHE A 11 -2.88 39.24 11.84
CA PHE A 11 -4.25 39.04 12.37
C PHE A 11 -4.44 37.55 12.65
N ILE A 12 -4.49 37.18 13.93
CA ILE A 12 -4.96 35.88 14.35
C ILE A 12 -6.47 35.88 14.21
N ALA A 13 -6.98 35.42 13.05
CA ALA A 13 -8.36 35.04 12.92
C ALA A 13 -8.51 33.69 13.67
N SER A 14 -9.22 33.70 14.79
CA SER A 14 -9.66 32.48 15.45
C SER A 14 -10.66 31.79 14.53
N LEU A 15 -10.20 30.83 13.76
CA LEU A 15 -11.06 29.89 13.06
C LEU A 15 -11.66 28.95 14.13
N THR A 16 -12.87 29.24 14.55
CA THR A 16 -13.72 28.24 15.17
C THR A 16 -14.16 27.30 14.06
N SER A 17 -13.40 26.27 13.81
CA SER A 17 -13.87 25.14 13.01
C SER A 17 -14.97 24.45 13.82
N ALA A 18 -16.21 24.55 13.34
CA ALA A 18 -17.26 23.67 13.77
C ALA A 18 -16.88 22.27 13.27
N ALA A 19 -16.28 21.45 14.13
CA ALA A 19 -16.06 20.05 13.84
C ALA A 19 -17.42 19.42 13.49
N PRO A 20 -17.54 18.70 12.36
CA PRO A 20 -18.73 17.92 12.09
C PRO A 20 -18.86 16.85 13.16
N THR A 21 -19.84 17.01 14.06
CA THR A 21 -20.15 16.03 15.11
C THR A 21 -20.93 14.84 14.55
N GLY A 22 -20.45 14.25 13.50
CA GLY A 22 -20.88 12.95 13.02
C GLY A 22 -19.99 11.87 13.61
N ARG A 23 -20.31 11.36 14.81
CA ARG A 23 -19.67 10.15 15.32
C ARG A 23 -19.90 9.04 14.30
N ARG A 24 -18.85 8.66 13.56
CA ARG A 24 -18.81 7.38 12.84
C ARG A 24 -18.89 6.27 13.91
N GLN A 25 -20.08 5.76 14.17
CA GLN A 25 -20.28 4.58 15.01
C GLN A 25 -20.30 3.38 14.06
N SER A 26 -19.15 3.02 13.53
CA SER A 26 -18.96 1.72 12.90
C SER A 26 -18.79 0.71 14.04
N SER A 27 -19.79 -0.13 14.27
CA SER A 27 -19.53 -1.38 14.95
C SER A 27 -18.61 -2.18 14.03
N LEU A 28 -17.33 -2.35 14.38
CA LEU A 28 -16.46 -3.29 13.68
C LEU A 28 -17.17 -4.64 13.65
N SER A 29 -17.39 -5.17 12.46
CA SER A 29 -17.89 -6.53 12.36
C SER A 29 -16.71 -7.46 12.65
N GLN A 30 -16.88 -8.36 13.62
CA GLN A 30 -15.87 -9.36 13.98
C GLN A 30 -15.51 -10.33 12.84
N ASP A 31 -16.24 -10.26 11.73
CA ASP A 31 -16.08 -11.13 10.55
C ASP A 31 -15.32 -10.50 9.39
N GLY A 32 -14.65 -9.33 9.61
CA GLY A 32 -13.87 -8.62 8.60
C GLY A 32 -14.69 -7.83 7.57
N ASN A 33 -15.98 -7.63 7.82
CA ASN A 33 -16.85 -6.85 6.96
C ASN A 33 -16.94 -5.40 7.47
N TYR A 34 -16.28 -4.47 6.79
CA TYR A 34 -16.28 -3.04 7.14
C TYR A 34 -17.41 -2.26 6.45
N PHE A 35 -17.94 -2.79 5.36
CA PHE A 35 -18.85 -2.07 4.47
C PHE A 35 -20.31 -2.57 4.57
N PRO A 36 -21.30 -1.70 4.31
CA PRO A 36 -21.17 -0.27 4.00
C PRO A 36 -20.80 0.57 5.21
N LEU A 37 -20.08 1.70 4.98
CA LEU A 37 -19.80 2.69 6.01
C LEU A 37 -21.05 3.55 6.30
N ALA A 38 -20.99 4.34 7.38
CA ALA A 38 -22.12 5.19 7.81
C ALA A 38 -22.54 6.26 6.77
N ASN A 39 -21.59 6.71 5.94
CA ASN A 39 -21.84 7.62 4.81
C ASN A 39 -22.37 6.90 3.56
N GLY A 40 -22.59 5.59 3.63
CA GLY A 40 -23.08 4.76 2.53
C GLY A 40 -21.99 4.23 1.59
N PHE A 41 -20.71 4.59 1.80
CA PHE A 41 -19.60 4.05 1.00
C PHE A 41 -19.61 2.50 1.03
N PRO A 42 -19.36 1.78 -0.07
CA PRO A 42 -18.82 2.23 -1.36
C PRO A 42 -19.86 2.70 -2.39
N LYS A 43 -21.11 2.81 -2.02
CA LYS A 43 -22.21 3.32 -2.88
C LYS A 43 -22.99 4.42 -2.15
N PRO A 44 -22.34 5.58 -1.88
CA PRO A 44 -22.99 6.67 -1.17
C PRO A 44 -24.12 7.25 -2.03
N ASN A 45 -25.18 7.72 -1.36
CA ASN A 45 -26.11 8.65 -2.00
C ASN A 45 -25.46 10.05 -2.05
N ARG A 46 -26.18 11.04 -2.61
CA ARG A 46 -25.65 12.40 -2.76
C ARG A 46 -25.18 13.02 -1.44
N ASP A 47 -25.94 12.82 -0.35
CA ASP A 47 -25.58 13.39 0.95
C ASP A 47 -24.35 12.70 1.55
N GLY A 48 -24.22 11.39 1.33
CA GLY A 48 -23.04 10.62 1.69
C GLY A 48 -21.80 11.06 0.91
N GLU A 49 -21.94 11.28 -0.40
CA GLU A 49 -20.85 11.80 -1.24
C GLU A 49 -20.39 13.18 -0.79
N ILE A 50 -21.31 14.10 -0.47
CA ILE A 50 -20.98 15.41 0.09
C ILE A 50 -20.23 15.25 1.41
N THR A 51 -20.68 14.35 2.29
CA THR A 51 -19.99 14.08 3.55
C THR A 51 -18.55 13.59 3.34
N ILE A 52 -18.31 12.73 2.36
CA ILE A 52 -16.99 12.25 2.00
C ILE A 52 -16.13 13.41 1.47
N GLN A 53 -16.65 14.20 0.54
CA GLN A 53 -15.93 15.33 -0.06
C GLN A 53 -15.57 16.40 0.97
N ASP A 54 -16.50 16.72 1.89
CA ASP A 54 -16.22 17.66 2.99
C ASP A 54 -15.10 17.12 3.91
N GLY A 55 -15.14 15.83 4.23
CA GLY A 55 -14.13 15.20 5.07
C GLY A 55 -12.77 15.04 4.38
N ALA A 56 -12.75 14.85 3.07
CA ALA A 56 -11.53 14.77 2.24
C ALA A 56 -10.92 16.16 1.95
N HIS A 57 -11.60 17.23 2.27
CA HIS A 57 -11.28 18.61 1.89
C HIS A 57 -11.14 18.83 0.38
N GLY A 58 -11.88 18.07 -0.43
CA GLY A 58 -11.84 18.13 -1.88
C GLY A 58 -13.00 17.38 -2.52
N THR A 59 -13.19 17.55 -3.82
CA THR A 59 -14.27 16.92 -4.58
C THR A 59 -13.74 15.94 -5.61
N LEU A 60 -14.61 15.02 -6.05
CA LEU A 60 -14.32 14.21 -7.24
C LEU A 60 -14.00 15.10 -8.45
N PRO A 61 -13.08 14.69 -9.34
CA PRO A 61 -12.83 15.38 -10.60
C PRO A 61 -14.13 15.54 -11.40
N ASN A 62 -14.39 16.73 -11.93
CA ASN A 62 -15.59 17.04 -12.71
C ASN A 62 -15.31 17.23 -14.21
N GLY A 63 -14.08 16.94 -14.66
CA GLY A 63 -13.71 16.95 -16.07
C GLY A 63 -14.35 15.78 -16.84
N PRO A 64 -14.51 15.91 -18.15
CA PRO A 64 -15.01 14.79 -18.97
C PRO A 64 -14.00 13.63 -18.88
N PRO A 65 -14.49 12.37 -18.74
CA PRO A 65 -13.61 11.19 -18.83
C PRO A 65 -13.00 11.08 -20.24
N PRO A 66 -11.89 10.35 -20.39
CA PRO A 66 -11.30 10.11 -21.71
C PRO A 66 -12.29 9.36 -22.62
N PRO A 67 -12.14 9.47 -23.97
CA PRO A 67 -13.12 8.90 -24.90
C PRO A 67 -13.08 7.37 -25.02
N ALA A 68 -12.02 6.74 -24.58
CA ALA A 68 -11.82 5.29 -24.61
C ALA A 68 -10.95 4.84 -23.44
N LEU A 69 -11.02 3.55 -23.15
CA LEU A 69 -10.19 2.87 -22.16
C LEU A 69 -9.71 1.54 -22.74
N SER A 70 -8.41 1.27 -22.64
CA SER A 70 -7.83 0.00 -23.07
C SER A 70 -8.14 -1.13 -22.07
N ALA A 71 -7.86 -2.39 -22.46
CA ALA A 71 -7.96 -3.53 -21.58
C ALA A 71 -6.96 -3.42 -20.39
N GLU A 72 -5.75 -2.92 -20.68
CA GLU A 72 -4.73 -2.67 -19.65
C GLU A 72 -5.15 -1.51 -18.72
N GLY A 73 -5.75 -0.46 -19.28
CA GLY A 73 -6.33 0.63 -18.50
C GLY A 73 -7.46 0.15 -17.59
N THR A 74 -8.31 -0.77 -18.06
CA THR A 74 -9.34 -1.42 -17.23
C THR A 74 -8.71 -2.20 -16.08
N THR A 75 -7.64 -2.96 -16.34
CA THR A 75 -6.90 -3.70 -15.31
C THR A 75 -6.30 -2.76 -14.26
N ASN A 76 -5.72 -1.64 -14.70
CA ASN A 76 -5.18 -0.59 -13.83
C ASN A 76 -6.25 -0.04 -12.88
N LEU A 77 -7.38 0.40 -13.41
CA LEU A 77 -8.47 0.96 -12.59
C LEU A 77 -9.04 -0.06 -11.60
N LYS A 78 -9.14 -1.33 -12.00
CA LYS A 78 -9.57 -2.40 -11.10
C LYS A 78 -8.57 -2.63 -9.97
N LEU A 79 -7.28 -2.61 -10.25
CA LEU A 79 -6.25 -2.75 -9.22
C LEU A 79 -6.27 -1.57 -8.26
N ILE A 80 -6.35 -0.33 -8.77
CA ILE A 80 -6.49 0.87 -7.93
C ILE A 80 -7.70 0.70 -7.02
N ALA A 81 -8.89 0.42 -7.55
CA ALA A 81 -10.10 0.27 -6.73
C ALA A 81 -9.97 -0.84 -5.67
N LEU A 82 -9.28 -1.95 -5.97
CA LEU A 82 -9.02 -3.03 -5.01
C LEU A 82 -8.12 -2.55 -3.86
N ASN A 83 -7.07 -1.81 -4.19
CA ASN A 83 -6.09 -1.32 -3.23
C ASN A 83 -6.71 -0.28 -2.29
N GLU A 84 -7.35 0.72 -2.85
CA GLU A 84 -8.01 1.79 -2.11
C GLU A 84 -9.14 1.26 -1.19
N LEU A 85 -9.90 0.25 -1.62
CA LEU A 85 -10.88 -0.42 -0.75
C LEU A 85 -10.26 -1.05 0.49
N PHE A 86 -9.04 -1.60 0.38
CA PHE A 86 -8.29 -2.09 1.52
C PHE A 86 -7.87 -0.94 2.44
N GLU A 87 -7.37 0.15 1.89
CA GLU A 87 -6.93 1.32 2.66
C GLU A 87 -8.09 1.95 3.43
N VAL A 88 -9.27 2.10 2.81
CA VAL A 88 -10.48 2.53 3.52
C VAL A 88 -10.80 1.60 4.69
N ALA A 89 -10.71 0.28 4.51
CA ALA A 89 -10.97 -0.67 5.59
C ALA A 89 -9.93 -0.53 6.72
N PHE A 90 -8.66 -0.43 6.37
CA PHE A 90 -7.54 -0.28 7.30
C PHE A 90 -7.67 1.00 8.14
N PHE A 91 -7.83 2.15 7.52
CA PHE A 91 -7.95 3.42 8.23
C PHE A 91 -9.26 3.51 9.04
N THR A 92 -10.32 2.87 8.57
CA THR A 92 -11.57 2.75 9.34
C THR A 92 -11.34 2.00 10.66
N GLU A 93 -10.60 0.88 10.63
CA GLU A 93 -10.25 0.12 11.84
C GLU A 93 -9.29 0.91 12.73
N LEU A 94 -8.29 1.55 12.16
CA LEU A 94 -7.33 2.37 12.92
C LEU A 94 -8.04 3.51 13.66
N ILE A 95 -8.92 4.25 12.99
CA ILE A 95 -9.74 5.31 13.60
C ILE A 95 -10.63 4.75 14.72
N TYR A 96 -11.25 3.59 14.51
CA TYR A 96 -12.04 2.93 15.54
C TYR A 96 -11.20 2.60 16.78
N ASN A 97 -10.01 2.01 16.62
CA ASN A 97 -9.14 1.64 17.71
C ASN A 97 -8.68 2.85 18.53
N ILE A 98 -8.31 3.95 17.87
CA ILE A 98 -7.94 5.22 18.50
C ILE A 98 -9.13 5.82 19.25
N THR A 99 -10.31 5.92 18.59
CA THR A 99 -11.52 6.50 19.17
C THR A 99 -11.98 5.77 20.42
N ASN A 100 -11.88 4.44 20.43
CA ASN A 100 -12.29 3.59 21.54
C ASN A 100 -11.16 3.30 22.53
N LYS A 101 -9.98 3.90 22.32
CA LYS A 101 -8.80 3.72 23.16
C LYS A 101 -8.47 2.24 23.42
N VAL A 102 -8.55 1.45 22.34
CA VAL A 102 -8.13 0.05 22.40
C VAL A 102 -6.71 -0.01 22.92
N SER A 103 -6.36 -1.05 23.65
CA SER A 103 -4.99 -1.21 24.20
C SER A 103 -3.94 -1.00 23.12
N GLY A 104 -2.94 -0.14 23.37
CA GLY A 104 -1.93 0.27 22.37
C GLY A 104 -2.31 1.46 21.48
N TYR A 105 -3.58 1.93 21.53
CA TYR A 105 -4.09 3.02 20.68
C TYR A 105 -4.56 4.28 21.44
N ASP A 106 -4.30 4.40 22.74
CA ASP A 106 -4.58 5.64 23.49
C ASP A 106 -3.43 6.64 23.32
N LEU A 107 -3.67 7.68 22.50
CA LEU A 107 -2.66 8.66 22.10
C LEU A 107 -2.53 9.87 23.06
N GLY A 108 -3.34 9.90 24.13
CA GLY A 108 -3.30 11.01 25.09
C GLY A 108 -3.58 12.37 24.43
N MET A 109 -2.67 13.34 24.55
CA MET A 109 -2.86 14.72 24.02
C MET A 109 -2.82 14.82 22.47
N GLY A 110 -2.29 13.82 21.79
CA GLY A 110 -2.25 13.78 20.32
C GLY A 110 -3.52 13.26 19.66
N HIS A 111 -4.49 12.82 20.47
CA HIS A 111 -5.67 12.10 20.03
C HIS A 111 -6.51 12.85 18.97
N ASP A 112 -6.90 14.08 19.26
CA ASP A 112 -7.80 14.84 18.39
C ASP A 112 -7.15 15.18 17.04
N TYR A 113 -5.89 15.61 17.06
CA TYR A 113 -5.14 15.91 15.83
C TYR A 113 -4.98 14.65 14.94
N MET A 114 -4.69 13.50 15.56
CA MET A 114 -4.53 12.26 14.84
C MET A 114 -5.84 11.80 14.21
N LEU A 115 -6.95 11.89 14.95
CA LEU A 115 -8.27 11.55 14.41
C LEU A 115 -8.69 12.48 13.27
N ASP A 116 -8.40 13.78 13.37
CA ASP A 116 -8.68 14.73 12.30
C ASP A 116 -7.90 14.36 11.03
N SER A 117 -6.59 14.12 11.16
CA SER A 117 -5.74 13.73 10.04
C SER A 117 -6.17 12.40 9.40
N LEU A 118 -6.40 11.36 10.20
CA LEU A 118 -6.81 10.05 9.68
C LEU A 118 -8.22 10.06 9.09
N ASN A 119 -9.14 10.90 9.60
CA ASN A 119 -10.44 11.08 8.97
C ASN A 119 -10.34 11.77 7.60
N ALA A 120 -9.42 12.73 7.44
CA ALA A 120 -9.16 13.32 6.12
C ALA A 120 -8.60 12.25 5.17
N ILE A 121 -7.60 11.48 5.59
CA ILE A 121 -7.01 10.40 4.81
C ILE A 121 -8.08 9.40 4.37
N VAL A 122 -8.83 8.78 5.28
CA VAL A 122 -9.83 7.77 4.89
C VAL A 122 -10.91 8.31 3.94
N ASN A 123 -11.27 9.59 4.03
CA ASN A 123 -12.20 10.19 3.06
C ASN A 123 -11.52 10.42 1.69
N GLN A 124 -10.22 10.69 1.65
CA GLN A 124 -9.45 10.76 0.41
C GLN A 124 -9.40 9.40 -0.29
N GLU A 125 -9.14 8.31 0.45
CA GLU A 125 -9.18 6.94 -0.10
C GLU A 125 -10.60 6.56 -0.58
N GLU A 126 -11.65 6.97 0.14
CA GLU A 126 -13.03 6.79 -0.34
C GLU A 126 -13.25 7.49 -1.71
N LEU A 127 -12.68 8.70 -1.92
CA LEU A 127 -12.76 9.39 -3.21
C LEU A 127 -11.92 8.72 -4.30
N HIS A 128 -10.76 8.16 -3.97
CA HIS A 128 -9.95 7.40 -4.92
C HIS A 128 -10.73 6.17 -5.43
N VAL A 129 -11.38 5.40 -4.54
CA VAL A 129 -12.27 4.29 -4.94
C VAL A 129 -13.40 4.77 -5.83
N LEU A 130 -14.12 5.81 -5.40
CA LEU A 130 -15.27 6.34 -6.15
C LEU A 130 -14.85 6.81 -7.54
N ASN A 131 -13.67 7.44 -7.66
CA ASN A 131 -13.13 7.87 -8.95
C ASN A 131 -12.76 6.68 -9.85
N ALA A 132 -12.05 5.67 -9.33
CA ALA A 132 -11.63 4.50 -10.09
C ALA A 132 -12.85 3.67 -10.53
N ASN A 133 -13.77 3.36 -9.62
CA ASN A 133 -15.00 2.63 -9.93
C ASN A 133 -15.94 3.45 -10.83
N GLY A 134 -16.04 4.77 -10.65
CA GLY A 134 -16.81 5.64 -11.53
C GLY A 134 -16.28 5.66 -12.96
N ALA A 135 -14.95 5.62 -13.13
CA ALA A 135 -14.34 5.48 -14.45
C ALA A 135 -14.66 4.09 -15.06
N LEU A 136 -14.59 3.00 -14.29
CA LEU A 136 -15.00 1.67 -14.77
C LEU A 136 -16.47 1.66 -15.22
N GLU A 137 -17.38 2.23 -14.44
CA GLU A 137 -18.81 2.34 -14.80
C GLU A 137 -19.02 3.15 -16.09
N HIS A 138 -18.31 4.27 -16.26
CA HIS A 138 -18.39 5.08 -17.47
C HIS A 138 -18.07 4.26 -18.73
N PHE A 139 -17.08 3.37 -18.64
CA PHE A 139 -16.69 2.49 -19.76
C PHE A 139 -17.46 1.16 -19.78
N ASN A 140 -18.56 1.03 -19.02
CA ASN A 140 -19.37 -0.20 -18.90
C ASN A 140 -18.53 -1.41 -18.46
N GLN A 141 -17.52 -1.18 -17.62
CA GLN A 141 -16.72 -2.21 -17.00
C GLN A 141 -17.28 -2.55 -15.60
N GLU A 142 -17.04 -3.79 -15.17
CA GLU A 142 -17.43 -4.22 -13.84
C GLU A 142 -16.60 -3.52 -12.76
N THR A 143 -17.27 -2.83 -11.81
CA THR A 143 -16.65 -2.18 -10.67
C THR A 143 -16.17 -3.19 -9.65
N ILE A 144 -15.06 -2.90 -8.97
CA ILE A 144 -14.56 -3.76 -7.89
C ILE A 144 -15.42 -3.58 -6.64
N GLN A 145 -15.83 -4.71 -6.08
CA GLN A 145 -16.62 -4.79 -4.87
C GLN A 145 -15.73 -5.05 -3.65
N PRO A 146 -16.08 -4.56 -2.46
CA PRO A 146 -15.30 -4.81 -1.25
C PRO A 146 -15.17 -6.30 -0.94
N CYS A 147 -13.99 -6.68 -0.52
CA CYS A 147 -13.72 -7.97 0.13
C CYS A 147 -14.04 -7.88 1.63
N LYS A 148 -13.91 -8.97 2.34
CA LYS A 148 -13.69 -8.94 3.79
C LYS A 148 -12.19 -8.82 4.06
N TYR A 149 -11.83 -8.00 5.04
CA TYR A 149 -10.43 -7.71 5.33
C TYR A 149 -10.06 -8.15 6.74
N ASN A 150 -8.83 -8.62 6.88
CA ASN A 150 -8.18 -8.81 8.16
C ASN A 150 -7.00 -7.83 8.23
N CYS A 151 -7.27 -6.63 8.72
CA CYS A 151 -6.26 -5.57 8.81
C CYS A 151 -5.26 -5.81 9.96
N LYS A 152 -5.51 -6.85 10.79
CA LYS A 152 -4.64 -7.28 11.90
C LYS A 152 -4.34 -6.18 12.94
N LEU A 153 -5.21 -5.19 13.04
CA LEU A 153 -5.10 -4.07 14.00
C LEU A 153 -5.68 -4.40 15.39
N SER A 154 -6.38 -5.52 15.54
CA SER A 154 -6.91 -5.97 16.83
C SER A 154 -6.32 -7.32 17.23
N SER A 155 -6.11 -7.51 18.53
CA SER A 155 -5.58 -8.73 19.15
C SER A 155 -6.57 -9.89 19.06
N LEU A 156 -6.99 -10.31 17.86
CA LEU A 156 -7.73 -11.54 17.67
C LEU A 156 -6.75 -12.72 17.62
N ASP A 157 -7.09 -13.74 18.37
CA ASP A 157 -6.39 -14.99 18.64
C ASP A 157 -5.50 -15.49 17.47
N PHE A 158 -4.21 -15.23 17.55
CA PHE A 158 -3.17 -15.62 16.58
C PHE A 158 -2.97 -17.14 16.47
N SER A 159 -3.67 -17.95 17.26
CA SER A 159 -3.48 -19.41 17.29
C SER A 159 -4.02 -20.14 16.08
N GLN A 160 -4.79 -19.50 15.20
CA GLN A 160 -5.42 -20.13 14.03
C GLN A 160 -4.90 -19.67 12.66
N LEU A 161 -4.00 -18.69 12.59
CA LEU A 161 -3.41 -18.23 11.33
C LEU A 161 -1.94 -18.61 11.25
N VAL A 162 -1.65 -19.89 11.12
CA VAL A 162 -0.38 -20.38 10.63
C VAL A 162 -0.44 -20.34 9.10
N THR A 163 -0.32 -19.17 8.55
CA THR A 163 0.03 -18.99 7.13
C THR A 163 1.36 -18.26 7.07
N ASP A 164 2.23 -18.73 6.21
CA ASP A 164 3.64 -18.37 6.01
C ASP A 164 3.90 -16.91 5.56
N THR A 165 3.04 -15.97 5.91
CA THR A 165 3.10 -14.59 5.47
C THR A 165 3.70 -13.68 6.52
N LEU A 166 4.66 -12.90 6.10
CA LEU A 166 5.43 -11.91 6.85
C LEU A 166 4.61 -10.66 7.12
N ILE A 167 3.59 -10.74 7.95
CA ILE A 167 3.01 -9.52 8.46
C ILE A 167 3.47 -9.37 9.90
N VAL A 168 4.21 -8.28 10.17
CA VAL A 168 4.56 -7.87 11.52
C VAL A 168 3.25 -7.76 12.31
N PRO A 169 3.13 -8.38 13.50
CA PRO A 169 1.95 -8.23 14.32
C PRO A 169 1.69 -6.75 14.57
N VAL A 170 0.49 -6.28 14.25
CA VAL A 170 0.09 -4.90 14.51
C VAL A 170 -0.62 -4.89 15.85
N GLU A 171 0.10 -4.53 16.92
CA GLU A 171 -0.39 -4.60 18.28
C GLU A 171 -0.70 -3.22 18.86
N ASP A 172 -0.22 -2.15 18.23
CA ASP A 172 -0.33 -0.78 18.70
C ASP A 172 -0.35 0.24 17.56
N PHE A 173 -0.55 1.50 17.92
CA PHE A 173 -0.56 2.61 16.98
C PHE A 173 0.74 2.74 16.18
N GLN A 174 1.90 2.50 16.78
CA GLN A 174 3.19 2.68 16.08
C GLN A 174 3.38 1.61 14.99
N SER A 175 3.04 0.37 15.29
CA SER A 175 3.08 -0.72 14.31
C SER A 175 2.00 -0.55 13.22
N ALA A 176 0.82 0.01 13.55
CA ALA A 176 -0.19 0.36 12.57
C ALA A 176 0.30 1.44 11.59
N ILE A 177 0.93 2.50 12.10
CA ILE A 177 1.50 3.56 11.25
C ILE A 177 2.68 3.04 10.43
N ALA A 178 3.49 2.13 10.97
CA ALA A 178 4.56 1.50 10.20
C ALA A 178 4.01 0.66 9.04
N LEU A 179 2.92 -0.09 9.27
CA LEU A 179 2.25 -0.83 8.20
C LEU A 179 1.62 0.11 7.18
N ALA A 180 0.97 1.22 7.62
CA ALA A 180 0.45 2.23 6.71
C ALA A 180 1.55 2.76 5.77
N ALA A 181 2.70 3.13 6.31
CA ALA A 181 3.85 3.57 5.53
C ALA A 181 4.30 2.51 4.51
N THR A 182 4.41 1.24 4.93
CA THR A 182 4.88 0.17 4.03
C THR A 182 3.91 -0.08 2.86
N PHE A 183 2.60 -0.14 3.10
CA PHE A 183 1.68 -0.36 1.99
C PHE A 183 1.55 0.88 1.08
N THR A 184 1.59 2.10 1.64
CA THR A 184 1.59 3.34 0.84
C THR A 184 2.85 3.43 -0.03
N ASP A 185 4.03 3.03 0.45
CA ASP A 185 5.24 2.95 -0.38
C ASP A 185 5.07 1.94 -1.54
N VAL A 186 4.40 0.80 -1.33
CA VAL A 186 4.07 -0.16 -2.42
C VAL A 186 3.09 0.47 -3.40
N VAL A 187 2.07 1.21 -2.93
CA VAL A 187 1.11 1.93 -3.77
C VAL A 187 1.81 2.97 -4.64
N LEU A 188 2.65 3.81 -4.04
CA LEU A 188 3.44 4.83 -4.76
C LEU A 188 4.25 4.22 -5.90
N GLY A 189 4.92 3.09 -5.66
CA GLY A 189 5.65 2.36 -6.69
C GLY A 189 4.72 1.77 -7.77
N THR A 190 3.56 1.27 -7.38
CA THR A 190 2.58 0.67 -8.29
C THR A 190 1.91 1.71 -9.17
N LEU A 191 1.61 2.90 -8.64
CA LEU A 191 1.03 3.99 -9.42
C LEU A 191 2.01 4.55 -10.48
N GLN A 192 3.33 4.40 -10.27
CA GLN A 192 4.34 4.67 -11.31
C GLN A 192 4.16 3.71 -12.49
N ASP A 193 4.04 2.40 -12.22
CA ASP A 193 3.80 1.37 -13.24
C ASP A 193 2.46 1.59 -13.95
N VAL A 194 1.39 1.83 -13.20
CA VAL A 194 0.06 2.17 -13.72
C VAL A 194 0.12 3.35 -14.71
N ASN A 195 0.81 4.44 -14.36
CA ASN A 195 0.96 5.60 -15.22
C ASN A 195 1.75 5.28 -16.51
N GLN A 196 2.81 4.46 -16.40
CA GLN A 196 3.57 4.00 -17.55
C GLN A 196 2.69 3.17 -18.51
N ILE A 197 1.86 2.27 -17.93
CA ILE A 197 0.96 1.41 -18.71
C ILE A 197 -0.14 2.23 -19.37
N PHE A 198 -0.76 3.21 -18.69
CA PHE A 198 -1.71 4.13 -19.32
C PHE A 198 -1.09 4.85 -20.51
N ALA A 199 0.13 5.38 -20.35
CA ALA A 199 0.82 6.06 -21.43
C ALA A 199 1.13 5.13 -22.64
N LYS A 200 1.61 3.91 -22.37
CA LYS A 200 1.90 2.91 -23.40
C LYS A 200 0.66 2.45 -24.17
N ASN A 201 -0.53 2.46 -23.54
CA ASN A 201 -1.78 1.97 -24.11
C ASN A 201 -2.73 3.08 -24.62
N GLN A 202 -2.27 4.31 -24.73
CA GLN A 202 -3.04 5.47 -25.20
C GLN A 202 -4.19 5.87 -24.25
N ASP A 203 -4.08 5.53 -22.99
CA ASP A 203 -4.96 5.97 -21.90
C ASP A 203 -4.39 7.22 -21.19
N ASP A 204 -3.61 8.04 -21.90
CA ASP A 204 -2.89 9.21 -21.39
C ASP A 204 -3.81 10.24 -20.74
N GLY A 205 -5.11 10.23 -21.06
CA GLY A 205 -6.12 11.05 -20.40
C GLY A 205 -6.26 10.76 -18.90
N LEU A 206 -5.85 9.58 -18.42
CA LEU A 206 -5.88 9.19 -17.00
C LEU A 206 -4.59 9.51 -16.24
N VAL A 207 -3.46 9.68 -16.94
CA VAL A 207 -2.13 9.87 -16.36
C VAL A 207 -2.09 11.04 -15.38
N ARG A 208 -2.68 12.19 -15.75
CA ARG A 208 -2.67 13.38 -14.89
C ARG A 208 -3.43 13.16 -13.57
N ALA A 209 -4.60 12.52 -13.63
CA ALA A 209 -5.40 12.24 -12.46
C ALA A 209 -4.66 11.29 -11.51
N VAL A 210 -4.12 10.18 -12.02
CA VAL A 210 -3.36 9.21 -11.21
C VAL A 210 -2.05 9.83 -10.69
N THR A 211 -1.38 10.70 -11.46
CA THR A 211 -0.21 11.44 -10.95
C THR A 211 -0.58 12.36 -9.78
N SER A 212 -1.80 12.92 -9.76
CA SER A 212 -2.24 13.72 -8.60
C SER A 212 -2.50 12.84 -7.37
N VAL A 213 -2.97 11.61 -7.55
CA VAL A 213 -3.08 10.62 -6.47
C VAL A 213 -1.68 10.25 -5.94
N VAL A 214 -0.69 10.03 -6.81
CA VAL A 214 0.72 9.83 -6.39
C VAL A 214 1.20 10.98 -5.49
N GLY A 215 0.83 12.23 -5.80
CA GLY A 215 1.17 13.38 -4.95
C GLY A 215 0.48 13.32 -3.59
N ASN A 216 -0.80 12.96 -3.53
CA ASN A 216 -1.57 12.84 -2.30
C ASN A 216 -1.04 11.70 -1.41
N GLU A 217 -0.82 10.52 -1.98
CA GLU A 217 -0.22 9.37 -1.31
C GLU A 217 1.18 9.69 -0.74
N ALA A 218 2.00 10.44 -1.50
CA ALA A 218 3.33 10.86 -1.03
C ALA A 218 3.27 11.83 0.16
N GLU A 219 2.25 12.69 0.24
CA GLU A 219 2.01 13.56 1.40
C GLU A 219 1.55 12.75 2.61
N GLN A 220 0.72 11.75 2.43
CA GLN A 220 0.29 10.82 3.47
C GLN A 220 1.48 9.98 3.97
N GLU A 221 2.29 9.42 3.07
CA GLU A 221 3.51 8.69 3.42
C GLU A 221 4.48 9.57 4.22
N GLY A 222 4.69 10.79 3.78
CA GLY A 222 5.50 11.78 4.53
C GLY A 222 4.97 12.00 5.94
N PHE A 223 3.65 12.05 6.13
CA PHE A 223 3.02 12.13 7.45
C PHE A 223 3.28 10.87 8.28
N PHE A 224 3.08 9.67 7.74
CA PHE A 224 3.34 8.41 8.45
C PHE A 224 4.81 8.27 8.86
N ARG A 225 5.75 8.69 8.01
CA ARG A 225 7.19 8.71 8.33
C ARG A 225 7.52 9.65 9.47
N LEU A 226 6.94 10.85 9.47
CA LEU A 226 7.12 11.81 10.58
C LEU A 226 6.57 11.26 11.91
N MET A 227 5.45 10.55 11.89
CA MET A 227 4.90 9.88 13.09
C MET A 227 5.84 8.81 13.64
N GLN A 228 6.62 8.16 12.78
CA GLN A 228 7.69 7.23 13.14
C GLN A 228 9.02 7.91 13.50
N LYS A 229 9.09 9.26 13.48
CA LYS A 229 10.31 10.07 13.69
C LYS A 229 11.38 9.84 12.62
N LYS A 230 10.96 9.46 11.42
CA LYS A 230 11.80 9.30 10.25
C LYS A 230 11.81 10.59 9.41
N ARG A 231 12.70 10.67 8.43
CA ARG A 231 12.66 11.73 7.41
C ARG A 231 11.38 11.62 6.58
N PRO A 232 10.75 12.73 6.15
CA PRO A 232 9.47 12.68 5.41
C PRO A 232 9.59 11.99 4.04
N SER A 233 10.80 11.90 3.48
CA SER A 233 11.06 11.09 2.28
C SER A 233 12.26 10.19 2.54
N SER A 234 12.14 8.92 2.18
CA SER A 234 13.20 7.91 2.37
C SER A 234 14.37 8.12 1.42
N GLN A 235 14.08 8.52 0.18
CA GLN A 235 15.06 8.65 -0.90
C GLN A 235 14.57 9.63 -1.98
N PRO A 236 15.48 10.13 -2.87
CA PRO A 236 15.11 11.13 -3.87
C PRO A 236 14.25 10.59 -5.01
N PHE A 237 14.31 9.28 -5.28
CA PHE A 237 13.54 8.56 -6.28
C PHE A 237 12.94 7.33 -5.63
N LEU A 238 11.65 7.37 -5.32
CA LEU A 238 10.96 6.29 -4.61
C LEU A 238 10.98 4.99 -5.42
N THR A 239 10.93 3.89 -4.70
CA THR A 239 11.02 2.56 -5.29
C THR A 239 9.88 2.30 -6.24
N THR A 240 10.22 1.81 -7.44
CA THR A 240 9.23 1.30 -8.39
C THR A 240 8.69 -0.06 -7.94
N ALA A 241 7.44 -0.35 -8.28
CA ALA A 241 6.84 -1.67 -8.12
C ALA A 241 6.16 -2.07 -9.44
N THR A 242 5.60 -3.26 -9.48
CA THR A 242 4.70 -3.66 -10.57
C THR A 242 3.32 -3.99 -10.01
N ARG A 243 2.31 -3.93 -10.88
CA ARG A 243 0.93 -4.29 -10.53
C ARG A 243 0.82 -5.68 -9.88
N ASP A 244 1.59 -6.65 -10.36
CA ASP A 244 1.57 -8.03 -9.85
C ASP A 244 2.07 -8.13 -8.41
N PHE A 245 3.09 -7.33 -8.02
CA PHE A 245 3.57 -7.30 -6.64
C PHE A 245 2.53 -6.70 -5.70
N ALA A 246 1.92 -5.56 -6.07
CA ALA A 246 0.86 -4.95 -5.27
C ALA A 246 -0.36 -5.87 -5.16
N PHE A 247 -0.81 -6.45 -6.29
CA PHE A 247 -1.92 -7.40 -6.31
C PHE A 247 -1.68 -8.61 -5.42
N THR A 248 -0.42 -9.07 -5.33
CA THR A 248 -0.05 -10.17 -4.43
C THR A 248 -0.07 -9.71 -2.97
N ALA A 249 0.60 -8.59 -2.66
CA ALA A 249 0.76 -8.10 -1.29
C ALA A 249 -0.58 -7.82 -0.61
N ILE A 250 -1.53 -7.20 -1.32
CA ILE A 250 -2.83 -6.86 -0.75
C ILE A 250 -3.65 -8.09 -0.34
N GLN A 251 -3.47 -9.22 -1.00
CA GLN A 251 -4.22 -10.44 -0.71
C GLN A 251 -3.89 -11.06 0.65
N ASP A 252 -2.77 -10.66 1.27
CA ASP A 252 -2.42 -11.06 2.63
C ASP A 252 -3.35 -10.44 3.70
N PHE A 253 -4.06 -9.37 3.34
CA PHE A 253 -5.03 -8.69 4.19
C PHE A 253 -6.48 -9.07 3.86
N ILE A 254 -6.69 -9.87 2.84
CA ILE A 254 -8.01 -10.29 2.40
C ILE A 254 -8.36 -11.63 3.03
N VAL A 255 -9.57 -11.73 3.61
CA VAL A 255 -10.10 -13.02 4.05
C VAL A 255 -10.29 -13.93 2.83
N PRO A 256 -9.73 -15.14 2.82
CA PRO A 256 -9.85 -16.04 1.68
C PRO A 256 -11.30 -16.21 1.19
N ASP A 257 -11.49 -16.25 -0.12
CA ASP A 257 -12.77 -16.46 -0.82
C ASP A 257 -13.86 -15.41 -0.51
N SER A 258 -13.49 -14.25 0.06
CA SER A 258 -14.45 -13.21 0.44
C SER A 258 -14.68 -12.14 -0.63
N CYS A 259 -13.83 -12.06 -1.63
CA CYS A 259 -13.94 -11.05 -2.69
C CYS A 259 -14.95 -11.47 -3.75
N PRO A 260 -15.99 -10.65 -4.03
CA PRO A 260 -16.99 -11.01 -5.02
C PRO A 260 -16.45 -11.18 -6.43
N ASN A 261 -15.47 -10.35 -6.83
CA ASN A 261 -15.03 -10.29 -8.22
C ASN A 261 -13.52 -10.04 -8.43
N ILE A 262 -12.67 -10.34 -7.47
CA ILE A 262 -11.20 -10.22 -7.61
C ILE A 262 -10.66 -11.02 -8.80
N ALA A 263 -11.30 -12.14 -9.16
CA ALA A 263 -10.91 -12.97 -10.30
C ALA A 263 -11.06 -12.26 -11.66
N THR A 264 -11.71 -11.09 -11.71
CA THR A 264 -11.79 -10.26 -12.93
C THR A 264 -10.57 -9.39 -13.15
N ILE A 265 -9.60 -9.41 -12.23
CA ILE A 265 -8.32 -8.70 -12.34
C ILE A 265 -7.29 -9.71 -12.86
N PRO A 266 -6.84 -9.60 -14.13
CA PRO A 266 -5.99 -10.61 -14.77
C PRO A 266 -4.52 -10.42 -14.43
N LEU A 267 -4.19 -10.27 -13.13
CA LEU A 267 -2.83 -10.10 -12.64
C LEU A 267 -2.28 -11.38 -12.01
N LYS A 268 -0.97 -11.51 -12.04
CA LYS A 268 -0.26 -12.65 -11.48
C LYS A 268 -0.25 -12.55 -9.94
N ARG A 269 -0.52 -13.69 -9.28
CA ARG A 269 -0.28 -13.84 -7.86
C ARG A 269 0.95 -14.71 -7.64
N PHE A 270 1.95 -14.14 -7.00
CA PHE A 270 3.18 -14.86 -6.65
C PHE A 270 2.96 -15.77 -5.44
N LYS A 271 3.83 -16.76 -5.31
CA LYS A 271 3.93 -17.56 -4.09
C LYS A 271 4.61 -16.76 -2.99
N PRO A 272 4.28 -16.98 -1.71
CA PRO A 272 4.84 -16.20 -0.61
C PRO A 272 6.36 -16.33 -0.49
N LEU A 273 7.03 -15.20 -0.25
CA LEU A 273 8.44 -15.11 0.13
C LEU A 273 8.54 -14.46 1.50
N ALA A 274 9.07 -15.18 2.47
CA ALA A 274 9.26 -14.67 3.81
C ALA A 274 10.64 -14.00 4.00
N VAL A 275 10.68 -12.77 4.55
CA VAL A 275 11.90 -12.10 5.06
C VAL A 275 12.06 -12.48 6.53
N GLU A 276 12.93 -13.42 6.85
CA GLU A 276 13.10 -13.97 8.21
C GLU A 276 13.93 -13.05 9.12
N THR A 277 14.76 -12.18 8.54
CA THR A 277 15.56 -11.21 9.28
C THR A 277 14.68 -10.04 9.72
N LYS A 278 14.44 -9.92 11.02
CA LYS A 278 13.51 -8.93 11.59
C LYS A 278 14.04 -7.49 11.64
N THR A 279 15.34 -7.31 11.73
CA THR A 279 15.98 -5.98 11.81
C THR A 279 17.08 -5.90 10.79
N ILE A 280 16.94 -4.96 9.86
CA ILE A 280 17.84 -4.79 8.73
C ILE A 280 18.46 -3.39 8.83
N PRO A 281 19.65 -3.26 9.45
CA PRO A 281 20.34 -1.97 9.53
C PRO A 281 20.85 -1.51 8.17
N ALA A 282 21.02 -0.19 8.02
CA ALA A 282 21.51 0.49 6.82
C ALA A 282 23.01 0.18 6.58
N LYS A 283 23.35 -1.03 6.11
CA LYS A 283 24.68 -1.50 5.76
C LYS A 283 24.61 -2.78 4.94
N ASN A 284 25.69 -3.13 4.25
CA ASN A 284 25.85 -4.44 3.60
C ASN A 284 25.74 -5.57 4.63
N GLN A 285 24.89 -6.56 4.33
CA GLN A 285 24.66 -7.74 5.17
C GLN A 285 23.94 -8.84 4.41
N ASN A 286 24.02 -10.07 4.88
CA ASN A 286 23.14 -11.12 4.40
C ASN A 286 21.81 -11.09 5.13
N ILE A 287 20.73 -11.16 4.36
CA ILE A 287 19.35 -11.27 4.85
C ILE A 287 18.89 -12.71 4.67
N LYS A 288 18.23 -13.25 5.69
CA LYS A 288 17.62 -14.57 5.65
C LYS A 288 16.20 -14.50 5.12
N PHE A 289 15.89 -15.41 4.17
CA PHE A 289 14.57 -15.57 3.57
C PHE A 289 14.11 -17.02 3.69
N SER A 290 12.80 -17.24 3.48
CA SER A 290 12.25 -18.58 3.31
C SER A 290 11.03 -18.59 2.37
N PHE A 291 10.78 -19.76 1.79
CA PHE A 291 9.55 -20.08 1.08
C PHE A 291 9.14 -21.53 1.33
N ALA A 292 7.88 -21.86 1.07
CA ALA A 292 7.38 -23.23 1.27
C ALA A 292 7.89 -24.16 0.17
N MET A 293 8.46 -25.29 0.54
CA MET A 293 9.02 -26.29 -0.38
C MET A 293 7.97 -26.83 -1.37
N LYS A 294 6.73 -27.01 -0.93
CA LYS A 294 5.61 -27.45 -1.79
C LYS A 294 5.34 -26.52 -2.95
N ASP A 295 5.64 -25.23 -2.79
CA ASP A 295 5.41 -24.18 -3.79
C ASP A 295 6.59 -24.02 -4.75
N ALA A 296 7.76 -24.60 -4.42
CA ALA A 296 8.94 -24.62 -5.29
C ALA A 296 8.74 -25.54 -6.51
N GLY A 297 7.81 -26.51 -6.42
CA GLY A 297 7.52 -27.40 -7.54
C GLY A 297 8.74 -28.19 -8.00
N MET A 298 9.04 -28.14 -9.30
CA MET A 298 10.21 -28.78 -9.91
C MET A 298 11.39 -27.82 -10.12
N TYR A 299 11.36 -26.63 -9.53
CA TYR A 299 12.44 -25.65 -9.69
C TYR A 299 13.72 -26.11 -8.98
N ASP A 300 14.85 -26.01 -9.67
CA ASP A 300 16.16 -26.19 -9.05
C ASP A 300 16.58 -24.88 -8.35
N THR A 301 16.87 -24.95 -7.06
CA THR A 301 17.33 -23.79 -6.29
C THR A 301 18.63 -23.17 -6.83
N ASN A 302 19.42 -23.92 -7.60
CA ASN A 302 20.61 -23.40 -8.25
C ASN A 302 20.29 -22.41 -9.40
N ASP A 303 19.10 -22.53 -10.01
CA ASP A 303 18.63 -21.64 -11.06
C ASP A 303 17.88 -20.42 -10.51
N MET A 304 17.68 -20.38 -9.19
CA MET A 304 17.01 -19.27 -8.50
C MET A 304 18.00 -18.17 -8.12
N ARG A 305 17.50 -16.94 -8.16
CA ARG A 305 18.16 -15.74 -7.66
C ARG A 305 17.23 -14.97 -6.75
N LEU A 306 17.80 -14.24 -5.81
CA LEU A 306 17.06 -13.20 -5.12
C LEU A 306 17.29 -11.89 -5.86
N THR A 307 16.20 -11.24 -6.25
CA THR A 307 16.27 -9.98 -6.98
C THR A 307 15.56 -8.88 -6.20
N TYR A 308 16.18 -7.72 -6.08
CA TYR A 308 15.64 -6.56 -5.38
C TYR A 308 15.25 -5.45 -6.35
N LEU A 309 14.13 -4.78 -6.08
CA LEU A 309 13.82 -3.44 -6.58
C LEU A 309 14.03 -2.45 -5.44
N ASN A 310 14.81 -1.42 -5.68
CA ASN A 310 14.99 -0.30 -4.76
C ASN A 310 15.23 0.99 -5.53
N GLY A 311 14.50 2.03 -5.22
CA GLY A 311 14.52 3.28 -5.96
C GLY A 311 14.15 3.08 -7.43
N GLN A 312 14.88 3.73 -8.29
CA GLN A 312 14.80 3.60 -9.76
C GLN A 312 16.01 2.85 -10.33
N ASN A 313 16.68 2.06 -9.50
CA ASN A 313 17.78 1.22 -9.97
C ASN A 313 17.27 0.09 -10.88
N GLN A 314 18.12 -0.39 -11.78
CA GLN A 314 17.88 -1.69 -12.41
C GLN A 314 17.77 -2.77 -11.32
N PRO A 315 17.00 -3.84 -11.55
CA PRO A 315 16.88 -4.92 -10.58
C PRO A 315 18.24 -5.46 -10.15
N ILE A 316 18.46 -5.55 -8.83
CA ILE A 316 19.71 -5.98 -8.21
C ILE A 316 19.60 -7.48 -7.96
N VAL A 317 20.45 -8.28 -8.62
CA VAL A 317 20.36 -9.74 -8.60
C VAL A 317 21.46 -10.34 -7.73
N GLU A 318 21.05 -11.16 -6.75
CA GLU A 318 21.94 -11.82 -5.80
C GLU A 318 21.77 -13.33 -5.81
N LYS A 319 22.86 -14.06 -5.53
CA LYS A 319 22.85 -15.51 -5.44
C LYS A 319 22.36 -15.97 -4.07
N PHE A 320 21.73 -17.12 -4.05
CA PHE A 320 21.43 -17.80 -2.79
C PHE A 320 22.72 -18.29 -2.11
N GLU A 321 22.81 -18.03 -0.81
CA GLU A 321 23.82 -18.54 0.08
C GLU A 321 23.19 -19.35 1.20
N ASN A 322 23.92 -20.26 1.82
CA ASN A 322 23.52 -21.00 3.02
C ASN A 322 22.15 -21.70 2.89
N VAL A 323 21.83 -22.21 1.71
CA VAL A 323 20.54 -22.89 1.45
C VAL A 323 20.37 -24.10 2.37
N LYS A 324 19.25 -24.16 3.08
CA LYS A 324 18.88 -25.26 3.99
C LYS A 324 17.40 -25.61 3.83
N MET A 325 17.13 -26.90 3.90
CA MET A 325 15.77 -27.41 3.99
C MET A 325 15.49 -27.77 5.44
N GLU A 326 14.50 -27.11 6.06
CA GLU A 326 14.08 -27.38 7.43
C GLU A 326 12.55 -27.54 7.47
N GLY A 327 12.08 -28.74 7.81
CA GLY A 327 10.65 -29.06 7.74
C GLY A 327 10.11 -28.94 6.32
N GLU A 328 9.07 -28.13 6.14
CA GLU A 328 8.43 -27.89 4.84
C GLU A 328 8.92 -26.59 4.16
N LYS A 329 9.97 -25.97 4.68
CA LYS A 329 10.51 -24.70 4.18
C LYS A 329 11.92 -24.85 3.62
N VAL A 330 12.20 -24.05 2.60
CA VAL A 330 13.54 -23.74 2.12
C VAL A 330 13.96 -22.41 2.72
N PHE A 331 15.05 -22.41 3.49
CA PHE A 331 15.70 -21.20 4.00
C PHE A 331 16.95 -20.91 3.17
N PHE A 332 17.23 -19.67 2.93
CA PHE A 332 18.43 -19.19 2.27
C PHE A 332 18.81 -17.81 2.76
N GLU A 333 20.03 -17.42 2.48
CA GLU A 333 20.53 -16.08 2.69
C GLU A 333 20.91 -15.46 1.34
N ALA A 334 20.83 -14.13 1.24
CA ALA A 334 21.33 -13.37 0.09
C ALA A 334 21.91 -12.04 0.57
N LEU A 335 22.89 -11.53 -0.14
CA LEU A 335 23.48 -10.23 0.13
C LEU A 335 22.40 -9.13 -0.05
N PHE A 336 22.32 -8.21 0.91
CA PHE A 336 21.64 -6.93 0.79
C PHE A 336 22.72 -5.86 0.60
N PRO A 337 22.98 -5.43 -0.64
CA PRO A 337 24.12 -4.57 -0.97
C PRO A 337 23.81 -3.09 -0.72
N TYR A 338 23.49 -2.77 0.53
CA TYR A 338 23.05 -1.42 0.91
C TYR A 338 24.04 -0.32 0.56
N ASP A 339 25.34 -0.56 0.84
CA ASP A 339 26.36 0.47 0.67
C ASP A 339 26.60 0.83 -0.80
N ASP A 340 26.37 -0.12 -1.73
CA ASP A 340 26.58 0.08 -3.16
C ASP A 340 25.43 0.88 -3.80
N PHE A 341 24.21 0.75 -3.27
CA PHE A 341 22.99 1.33 -3.84
C PHE A 341 22.27 2.32 -2.90
N LEU A 342 22.76 2.49 -1.65
CA LEU A 342 22.10 3.30 -0.61
C LEU A 342 20.61 2.94 -0.46
N MET A 343 20.33 1.63 -0.27
CA MET A 343 19.00 1.04 -0.31
C MET A 343 18.12 1.46 0.88
N ASN A 344 17.83 2.76 0.99
CA ASN A 344 16.87 3.31 1.95
C ASN A 344 15.42 3.11 1.47
N GLY A 345 14.47 3.25 2.40
CA GLY A 345 13.03 3.10 2.14
C GLY A 345 12.67 1.69 1.72
N LEU A 346 11.59 1.59 0.95
CA LEU A 346 11.07 0.33 0.46
C LEU A 346 12.07 -0.38 -0.47
N THR A 347 12.33 -1.63 -0.19
CA THR A 347 12.93 -2.59 -1.12
C THR A 347 11.98 -3.76 -1.30
N ILE A 348 11.67 -4.10 -2.55
CA ILE A 348 10.87 -5.27 -2.91
C ILE A 348 11.82 -6.40 -3.30
N ALA A 349 11.77 -7.50 -2.56
CA ALA A 349 12.54 -8.71 -2.85
C ALA A 349 11.65 -9.76 -3.52
N ALA A 350 12.16 -10.43 -4.54
CA ALA A 350 11.51 -11.59 -5.13
C ALA A 350 12.52 -12.67 -5.51
N VAL A 351 12.09 -13.92 -5.47
CA VAL A 351 12.84 -15.02 -6.06
C VAL A 351 12.49 -15.10 -7.53
N THR A 352 13.51 -14.97 -8.38
CA THR A 352 13.41 -15.00 -9.84
C THR A 352 14.09 -16.22 -10.44
N MET A 353 13.66 -16.60 -11.63
CA MET A 353 14.23 -17.69 -12.42
C MET A 353 14.95 -17.17 -13.64
N GLY A 354 16.07 -17.85 -14.01
CA GLY A 354 16.62 -17.81 -15.39
C GLY A 354 17.43 -16.58 -15.75
N GLY A 355 17.86 -15.73 -14.80
CA GLY A 355 18.69 -14.57 -15.16
C GLY A 355 19.59 -14.09 -14.01
N ASP A 356 20.79 -13.63 -14.37
CA ASP A 356 21.66 -12.87 -13.47
C ASP A 356 21.52 -11.35 -13.69
N GLU A 357 20.66 -10.91 -14.63
CA GLU A 357 20.36 -9.50 -14.94
C GLU A 357 18.92 -9.36 -15.47
N PHE A 358 18.27 -8.24 -15.19
CA PHE A 358 16.97 -7.86 -15.71
C PHE A 358 17.00 -6.38 -16.16
N ASP A 359 16.41 -6.08 -17.30
CA ASP A 359 16.41 -4.73 -17.87
C ASP A 359 15.60 -3.73 -17.03
N ASP A 360 14.48 -4.20 -16.46
CA ASP A 360 13.53 -3.38 -15.70
C ASP A 360 12.70 -4.22 -14.70
N ALA A 361 11.82 -3.54 -13.97
CA ALA A 361 10.93 -4.16 -12.99
C ALA A 361 9.92 -5.13 -13.64
N ASP A 362 9.45 -4.84 -14.87
CA ASP A 362 8.52 -5.70 -15.60
C ASP A 362 9.18 -7.05 -15.89
N LYS A 363 10.43 -7.05 -16.36
CA LYS A 363 11.19 -8.27 -16.66
C LYS A 363 11.50 -9.07 -15.40
N MET A 364 11.81 -8.40 -14.29
CA MET A 364 11.93 -9.06 -12.99
C MET A 364 10.62 -9.72 -12.57
N ALA A 365 9.47 -9.03 -12.66
CA ALA A 365 8.18 -9.57 -12.27
C ALA A 365 7.74 -10.74 -13.17
N GLU A 366 8.03 -10.68 -14.48
CA GLU A 366 7.81 -11.82 -15.40
C GLU A 366 8.55 -13.08 -14.92
N ALA A 367 9.79 -12.93 -14.47
CA ALA A 367 10.66 -14.02 -14.02
C ALA A 367 10.42 -14.43 -12.57
N ALA A 368 9.71 -13.61 -11.76
CA ALA A 368 9.48 -13.87 -10.36
C ALA A 368 8.53 -15.07 -10.13
N VAL A 369 8.86 -15.89 -9.13
CA VAL A 369 8.08 -17.06 -8.71
C VAL A 369 7.60 -16.94 -7.26
N PHE A 370 8.39 -16.30 -6.39
CA PHE A 370 8.02 -15.99 -5.00
C PHE A 370 8.22 -14.49 -4.74
N GLY A 371 7.32 -13.90 -4.00
CA GLY A 371 7.37 -12.48 -3.63
C GLY A 371 5.97 -11.89 -3.42
N PRO A 372 5.90 -10.59 -3.12
CA PRO A 372 7.03 -9.76 -2.70
C PRO A 372 7.46 -10.04 -1.26
N GLY A 373 8.76 -9.97 -0.99
CA GLY A 373 9.29 -9.77 0.36
C GLY A 373 9.55 -8.28 0.56
N LEU A 374 8.83 -7.63 1.48
CA LEU A 374 8.94 -6.20 1.70
C LEU A 374 9.97 -5.90 2.78
N ILE A 375 10.88 -4.96 2.53
CA ILE A 375 11.96 -4.54 3.41
C ILE A 375 11.93 -3.02 3.50
N GLU A 376 11.92 -2.49 4.73
CA GLU A 376 12.03 -1.06 4.99
C GLU A 376 13.32 -0.76 5.73
N VAL A 377 14.13 0.17 5.18
CA VAL A 377 15.39 0.66 5.76
C VAL A 377 15.41 2.17 5.80
N ASP A 378 15.82 2.76 6.97
CA ASP A 378 15.87 4.22 7.19
C ASP A 378 17.19 4.69 7.80
#